data_727a20fd125bcd837f06db9cb94ebb5d
#
_entry.id   727a20fd125bcd837f06db9cb94ebb5d
#
_cell.length_a   1.000
_cell.length_b   1.000
_cell.length_c   1.000
_cell.angle_alpha   90.00
_cell.angle_beta   90.00
_cell.angle_gamma   90.00
#
_symmetry.space_group_name_H-M   'P 1'
#
loop_
_entity.id
_entity.type
_entity.pdbx_description
1 polymer ?
#
loop_
_entity_poly.entity_id
_entity_poly.type
_entity_poly.pdbx_seq_one_letter_code
_entity_poly.pdbx_strand_id
1 'polypeptide(L)'
;MNIPLEDNFEDIIGKAQRGLGLTDEDLAYRAGISTGALRSLKSGQVLEGPARLVAPLLGLHADSLIAVGRKVWRPEPVEVEGLLMWNTAWDDMTVNSFVVFDPASRAAALFDTGATAAGAIAAIQERELKLGAVFITHTHPDHIADLDAVKAAFPGVPVRVGSGEIFDGAEAVDEGMTWELGALKVEARETSGHAQHGITYVVTGLARTVAVAGDAIFSGSMGGPRTSWEQALTTNRRRIFPLPDDTVICPGHGPLTTVGEEKAHNPFYPEFKLPTNPAMKEKIAFVGVGRMGANMARRVKEVGYTVAAVYDVNQAAAAELAAEIGPTACDKLADVTAAADVIFTVVTNDAAMQSIFYGADDNLLTGAAGKTFINCATLSPAVHVKLEQDAEAAGAQSIEGCMASSIPQARKGELQLMIGGKKAVFDKVQPLLDHMSAVLTYVGPAGKAAEVKALVNMVMNINTAALAEGLGLGAALGLDLNMLSQVFSVTGANSRVLVTDGEDMINREHSCYFSAEHAAKDSNIALALAREKGLALPLAAATAVQFEKMVAAGLGELDKSGVAEMTFPGRHAHPA
;
A
#
# COMPACT_ATOMS: atom_id res chain seq x y z
N MET A 1 -21.80 -8.65 26.40
CA MET A 1 -22.45 -7.41 25.90
C MET A 1 -22.31 -7.34 24.39
N ASN A 2 -23.34 -6.91 23.66
CA ASN A 2 -23.24 -6.73 22.21
C ASN A 2 -22.84 -5.27 21.91
N ILE A 3 -21.56 -4.95 22.06
CA ILE A 3 -21.02 -3.60 21.83
C ILE A 3 -20.81 -3.42 20.33
N PRO A 4 -21.36 -2.38 19.67
CA PRO A 4 -21.14 -2.14 18.25
C PRO A 4 -19.67 -1.81 17.95
N LEU A 5 -19.25 -1.93 16.70
CA LEU A 5 -17.99 -1.34 16.25
C LEU A 5 -18.07 0.18 16.46
N GLU A 6 -16.94 0.78 16.79
CA GLU A 6 -16.88 2.23 17.01
C GLU A 6 -17.12 3.00 15.73
N ASP A 7 -16.49 2.59 14.65
CA ASP A 7 -16.60 3.26 13.37
C ASP A 7 -17.42 2.46 12.36
N ASN A 8 -18.23 3.18 11.61
CA ASN A 8 -18.86 2.67 10.41
C ASN A 8 -17.94 2.87 9.19
N PHE A 9 -18.37 2.36 8.05
CA PHE A 9 -17.68 2.46 6.76
C PHE A 9 -17.33 3.90 6.38
N GLU A 10 -18.27 4.82 6.52
CA GLU A 10 -18.11 6.25 6.23
C GLU A 10 -17.12 6.94 7.17
N ASP A 11 -17.08 6.55 8.43
CA ASP A 11 -16.19 7.10 9.45
C ASP A 11 -14.74 6.76 9.13
N ILE A 12 -14.48 5.51 8.72
CA ILE A 12 -13.17 5.02 8.30
C ILE A 12 -12.64 5.82 7.09
N ILE A 13 -13.49 6.01 6.06
CA ILE A 13 -13.15 6.82 4.88
C ILE A 13 -12.85 8.26 5.31
N GLY A 14 -13.72 8.84 6.14
CA GLY A 14 -13.58 10.22 6.61
C GLY A 14 -12.31 10.42 7.44
N LYS A 15 -11.96 9.49 8.34
CA LYS A 15 -10.72 9.52 9.14
C LYS A 15 -9.48 9.49 8.26
N ALA A 16 -9.40 8.54 7.33
CA ALA A 16 -8.27 8.41 6.42
C ALA A 16 -8.12 9.65 5.52
N GLN A 17 -9.22 10.15 4.97
CA GLN A 17 -9.21 11.33 4.11
C GLN A 17 -8.71 12.57 4.85
N ARG A 18 -9.20 12.82 6.08
CA ARG A 18 -8.73 13.94 6.92
C ARG A 18 -7.27 13.77 7.32
N GLY A 19 -6.87 12.55 7.69
CA GLY A 19 -5.48 12.25 8.04
C GLY A 19 -4.49 12.52 6.92
N LEU A 20 -4.91 12.33 5.67
CA LEU A 20 -4.10 12.61 4.46
C LEU A 20 -4.25 14.05 3.94
N GLY A 21 -5.11 14.87 4.53
CA GLY A 21 -5.35 16.24 4.10
C GLY A 21 -5.97 16.36 2.69
N LEU A 22 -6.71 15.34 2.23
CA LEU A 22 -7.30 15.33 0.89
C LEU A 22 -8.68 16.00 0.89
N THR A 23 -8.95 16.83 -0.12
CA THR A 23 -10.31 17.35 -0.37
C THR A 23 -11.19 16.31 -1.07
N ASP A 24 -12.51 16.51 -1.07
CA ASP A 24 -13.43 15.62 -1.80
C ASP A 24 -13.17 15.66 -3.31
N GLU A 25 -12.84 16.83 -3.84
CA GLU A 25 -12.50 17.06 -5.23
C GLU A 25 -11.22 16.32 -5.62
N ASP A 26 -10.15 16.44 -4.81
CA ASP A 26 -8.88 15.76 -5.05
C ASP A 26 -9.04 14.24 -5.00
N LEU A 27 -9.74 13.73 -4.00
CA LEU A 27 -9.94 12.30 -3.84
C LEU A 27 -10.79 11.71 -4.97
N ALA A 28 -11.91 12.37 -5.33
CA ALA A 28 -12.76 11.95 -6.44
C ALA A 28 -12.00 11.96 -7.78
N TYR A 29 -11.24 13.02 -8.02
CA TYR A 29 -10.41 13.16 -9.23
C TYR A 29 -9.36 12.05 -9.32
N ARG A 30 -8.60 11.81 -8.25
CA ARG A 30 -7.56 10.76 -8.20
C ARG A 30 -8.15 9.35 -8.35
N ALA A 31 -9.33 9.13 -7.77
CA ALA A 31 -10.04 7.85 -7.87
C ALA A 31 -10.72 7.64 -9.22
N GLY A 32 -10.82 8.66 -10.06
CA GLY A 32 -11.54 8.60 -11.34
C GLY A 32 -13.06 8.39 -11.17
N ILE A 33 -13.63 8.87 -10.06
CA ILE A 33 -15.07 8.79 -9.76
C ILE A 33 -15.71 10.17 -9.71
N SER A 34 -17.04 10.24 -9.80
CA SER A 34 -17.75 11.50 -9.59
C SER A 34 -17.75 11.89 -8.10
N THR A 35 -17.79 13.20 -7.81
CA THR A 35 -17.98 13.72 -6.45
C THR A 35 -19.30 13.24 -5.83
N GLY A 36 -20.31 12.93 -6.65
CA GLY A 36 -21.55 12.30 -6.21
C GLY A 36 -21.33 10.89 -5.68
N ALA A 37 -20.54 10.06 -6.37
CA ALA A 37 -20.21 8.72 -5.91
C ALA A 37 -19.39 8.75 -4.60
N LEU A 38 -18.44 9.68 -4.47
CA LEU A 38 -17.69 9.88 -3.22
C LEU A 38 -18.62 10.29 -2.07
N ARG A 39 -19.55 11.23 -2.31
CA ARG A 39 -20.55 11.61 -1.30
C ARG A 39 -21.43 10.43 -0.88
N SER A 40 -21.81 9.55 -1.81
CA SER A 40 -22.54 8.32 -1.47
C SER A 40 -21.73 7.40 -0.54
N LEU A 41 -20.42 7.20 -0.81
CA LEU A 41 -19.56 6.45 0.11
C LEU A 41 -19.51 7.10 1.50
N LYS A 42 -19.34 8.43 1.57
CA LYS A 42 -19.25 9.20 2.82
C LYS A 42 -20.60 9.33 3.56
N SER A 43 -21.70 8.91 2.96
CA SER A 43 -23.02 8.78 3.60
C SER A 43 -23.36 7.33 3.98
N GLY A 44 -22.39 6.41 3.95
CA GLY A 44 -22.56 5.01 4.35
C GLY A 44 -23.10 4.08 3.26
N GLN A 45 -23.25 4.55 2.01
CA GLN A 45 -23.63 3.68 0.90
C GLN A 45 -22.43 2.86 0.42
N VAL A 46 -22.47 1.55 0.59
CA VAL A 46 -21.39 0.66 0.16
C VAL A 46 -21.45 0.41 -1.34
N LEU A 47 -20.84 1.30 -2.11
CA LEU A 47 -20.67 1.17 -3.56
C LEU A 47 -19.31 0.51 -3.80
N GLU A 48 -19.26 -0.81 -4.07
CA GLU A 48 -18.02 -1.57 -4.15
C GLU A 48 -17.02 -1.04 -5.18
N GLY A 49 -17.45 -0.78 -6.40
CA GLY A 49 -16.58 -0.24 -7.44
C GLY A 49 -15.87 1.04 -7.00
N PRO A 50 -16.59 2.09 -6.64
CA PRO A 50 -16.02 3.30 -6.07
C PRO A 50 -15.18 3.07 -4.81
N ALA A 51 -15.60 2.21 -3.88
CA ALA A 51 -14.85 1.90 -2.67
C ALA A 51 -13.47 1.28 -2.97
N ARG A 52 -13.41 0.35 -3.95
CA ARG A 52 -12.14 -0.27 -4.40
C ARG A 52 -11.18 0.72 -5.06
N LEU A 53 -11.69 1.78 -5.67
CA LEU A 53 -10.88 2.84 -6.28
C LEU A 53 -10.39 3.85 -5.24
N VAL A 54 -11.21 4.15 -4.23
CA VAL A 54 -10.90 5.14 -3.17
C VAL A 54 -9.99 4.56 -2.09
N ALA A 55 -10.24 3.33 -1.64
CA ALA A 55 -9.53 2.74 -0.50
C ALA A 55 -7.99 2.76 -0.63
N PRO A 56 -7.37 2.35 -1.76
CA PRO A 56 -5.90 2.39 -1.89
C PRO A 56 -5.33 3.82 -1.83
N LEU A 57 -6.06 4.81 -2.35
CA LEU A 57 -5.65 6.22 -2.29
C LEU A 57 -5.66 6.79 -0.87
N LEU A 58 -6.45 6.17 0.00
CA LEU A 58 -6.54 6.46 1.43
C LEU A 58 -5.61 5.57 2.28
N GLY A 59 -4.82 4.68 1.66
CA GLY A 59 -3.98 3.71 2.36
C GLY A 59 -4.80 2.63 3.08
N LEU A 60 -6.03 2.33 2.61
CA LEU A 60 -6.95 1.37 3.20
C LEU A 60 -7.02 0.08 2.39
N HIS A 61 -7.23 -1.05 3.07
CA HIS A 61 -7.55 -2.33 2.44
C HIS A 61 -9.02 -2.36 2.00
N ALA A 62 -9.26 -2.46 0.70
CA ALA A 62 -10.60 -2.32 0.12
C ALA A 62 -11.58 -3.40 0.60
N ASP A 63 -11.16 -4.69 0.64
CA ASP A 63 -12.06 -5.77 1.04
C ASP A 63 -12.44 -5.68 2.53
N SER A 64 -11.49 -5.34 3.42
CA SER A 64 -11.78 -5.11 4.83
C SER A 64 -12.73 -3.93 5.03
N LEU A 65 -12.52 -2.82 4.30
CA LEU A 65 -13.41 -1.66 4.33
C LEU A 65 -14.84 -2.02 3.89
N ILE A 66 -14.97 -2.77 2.79
CA ILE A 66 -16.26 -3.24 2.28
C ILE A 66 -16.91 -4.22 3.26
N ALA A 67 -16.14 -5.10 3.92
CA ALA A 67 -16.65 -6.05 4.91
C ALA A 67 -17.26 -5.33 6.13
N VAL A 68 -16.59 -4.28 6.61
CA VAL A 68 -17.15 -3.41 7.67
C VAL A 68 -18.45 -2.76 7.20
N GLY A 69 -18.46 -2.16 6.02
CA GLY A 69 -19.64 -1.50 5.44
C GLY A 69 -20.84 -2.43 5.24
N ARG A 70 -20.59 -3.66 4.85
CA ARG A 70 -21.61 -4.71 4.70
C ARG A 70 -22.01 -5.36 6.02
N LYS A 71 -21.32 -5.05 7.11
CA LYS A 71 -21.52 -5.64 8.44
C LYS A 71 -21.39 -7.18 8.44
N VAL A 72 -20.50 -7.71 7.59
CA VAL A 72 -20.25 -9.15 7.46
C VAL A 72 -19.09 -9.62 8.32
N TRP A 73 -18.36 -8.71 8.94
CA TRP A 73 -17.31 -9.01 9.90
C TRP A 73 -17.55 -8.30 11.24
N ARG A 74 -17.24 -9.01 12.29
CA ARG A 74 -17.13 -8.54 13.68
C ARG A 74 -16.06 -9.39 14.37
N PRO A 75 -15.35 -8.86 15.38
CA PRO A 75 -14.39 -9.66 16.11
C PRO A 75 -15.09 -10.79 16.86
N GLU A 76 -14.40 -11.91 16.99
CA GLU A 76 -14.88 -13.02 17.80
C GLU A 76 -14.94 -12.62 19.28
N PRO A 77 -15.96 -13.03 20.04
CA PRO A 77 -16.06 -12.76 21.47
C PRO A 77 -14.82 -13.28 22.21
N VAL A 78 -14.25 -12.45 23.07
CA VAL A 78 -13.05 -12.79 23.84
C VAL A 78 -13.40 -12.76 25.32
N GLU A 79 -13.05 -13.84 26.03
CA GLU A 79 -13.11 -13.93 27.50
C GLU A 79 -11.73 -14.30 28.03
N VAL A 80 -11.29 -13.58 29.08
CA VAL A 80 -10.02 -13.85 29.78
C VAL A 80 -10.29 -13.79 31.28
N GLU A 81 -9.95 -14.86 31.97
CA GLU A 81 -10.02 -14.85 33.44
C GLU A 81 -9.03 -13.79 33.97
N GLY A 82 -9.52 -12.92 34.84
CA GLY A 82 -8.73 -11.79 35.34
C GLY A 82 -8.91 -10.49 34.57
N LEU A 83 -9.74 -10.45 33.51
CA LEU A 83 -10.11 -9.25 32.76
C LEU A 83 -11.60 -8.93 32.96
N LEU A 84 -11.91 -7.75 33.42
CA LEU A 84 -13.27 -7.21 33.51
C LEU A 84 -13.36 -5.95 32.66
N MET A 85 -14.51 -5.75 32.01
CA MET A 85 -14.77 -4.61 31.12
C MET A 85 -16.10 -3.96 31.45
N TRP A 86 -16.12 -2.65 31.44
CA TRP A 86 -17.33 -1.83 31.45
C TRP A 86 -17.35 -0.96 30.21
N ASN A 87 -18.52 -0.87 29.58
CA ASN A 87 -18.78 0.02 28.45
C ASN A 87 -19.88 0.98 28.90
N THR A 88 -19.54 2.24 29.04
CA THR A 88 -20.38 3.29 29.66
C THR A 88 -20.72 4.37 28.64
N ALA A 89 -21.95 4.91 28.71
CA ALA A 89 -22.42 5.93 27.78
C ALA A 89 -21.74 7.29 28.04
N TRP A 90 -21.29 7.91 26.95
CA TRP A 90 -20.70 9.25 26.92
C TRP A 90 -21.24 10.00 25.69
N ASP A 91 -22.10 10.99 25.91
CA ASP A 91 -22.84 11.69 24.85
C ASP A 91 -23.51 10.72 23.85
N ASP A 92 -23.11 10.72 22.61
CA ASP A 92 -23.63 9.88 21.50
C ASP A 92 -22.79 8.61 21.27
N MET A 93 -21.76 8.35 22.08
CA MET A 93 -20.86 7.22 21.99
C MET A 93 -20.80 6.43 23.31
N THR A 94 -19.97 5.40 23.35
CA THR A 94 -19.66 4.65 24.57
C THR A 94 -18.15 4.53 24.74
N VAL A 95 -17.68 4.56 25.99
CA VAL A 95 -16.26 4.45 26.33
C VAL A 95 -16.03 3.26 27.26
N ASN A 96 -14.90 2.62 27.10
CA ASN A 96 -14.51 1.44 27.86
C ASN A 96 -13.60 1.79 29.05
N SER A 97 -13.74 1.02 30.13
CA SER A 97 -12.76 0.93 31.20
C SER A 97 -12.53 -0.54 31.58
N PHE A 98 -11.36 -0.84 32.14
CA PHE A 98 -10.97 -2.23 32.39
C PHE A 98 -10.37 -2.40 33.78
N VAL A 99 -10.66 -3.52 34.42
CA VAL A 99 -9.89 -4.02 35.55
C VAL A 99 -9.20 -5.30 35.15
N VAL A 100 -7.87 -5.31 35.30
CA VAL A 100 -7.06 -6.52 35.12
C VAL A 100 -6.54 -6.95 36.48
N PHE A 101 -6.74 -8.20 36.86
CA PHE A 101 -6.35 -8.68 38.18
C PHE A 101 -5.75 -10.10 38.12
N ASP A 102 -4.83 -10.38 39.02
CA ASP A 102 -4.31 -11.73 39.26
C ASP A 102 -5.33 -12.52 40.12
N PRO A 103 -5.94 -13.59 39.59
CA PRO A 103 -6.92 -14.37 40.32
C PRO A 103 -6.40 -14.98 41.65
N ALA A 104 -5.09 -15.27 41.70
CA ALA A 104 -4.48 -15.93 42.86
C ALA A 104 -4.18 -14.93 44.01
N SER A 105 -3.53 -13.81 43.72
CA SER A 105 -3.11 -12.81 44.73
C SER A 105 -4.14 -11.72 44.96
N ARG A 106 -5.13 -11.60 44.05
CA ARG A 106 -6.11 -10.50 43.96
C ARG A 106 -5.48 -9.13 43.71
N ALA A 107 -4.21 -9.04 43.33
CA ALA A 107 -3.59 -7.81 42.92
C ALA A 107 -4.23 -7.33 41.60
N ALA A 108 -4.57 -6.03 41.50
CA ALA A 108 -5.36 -5.49 40.41
C ALA A 108 -4.84 -4.13 39.93
N ALA A 109 -5.12 -3.82 38.66
CA ALA A 109 -4.99 -2.50 38.07
C ALA A 109 -6.30 -2.08 37.43
N LEU A 110 -6.64 -0.80 37.52
CA LEU A 110 -7.73 -0.17 36.75
C LEU A 110 -7.11 0.59 35.57
N PHE A 111 -7.70 0.44 34.39
CA PHE A 111 -7.30 1.14 33.17
C PHE A 111 -8.46 2.01 32.68
N ASP A 112 -8.24 3.31 32.63
CA ASP A 112 -9.21 4.36 32.36
C ASP A 112 -10.42 4.30 33.34
N THR A 113 -11.24 5.32 33.35
CA THR A 113 -12.42 5.36 34.26
C THR A 113 -13.73 5.14 33.49
N GLY A 114 -13.68 5.36 32.16
CA GLY A 114 -14.90 5.49 31.37
C GLY A 114 -15.71 6.72 31.80
N ALA A 115 -16.93 6.82 31.31
CA ALA A 115 -17.88 7.88 31.72
C ALA A 115 -18.30 7.76 33.20
N THR A 116 -18.28 6.53 33.72
CA THR A 116 -18.45 6.26 35.16
C THR A 116 -17.67 5.03 35.58
N ALA A 117 -16.96 5.12 36.68
CA ALA A 117 -16.19 4.04 37.29
C ALA A 117 -17.00 3.23 38.33
N ALA A 118 -18.28 3.53 38.53
CA ALA A 118 -19.09 2.92 39.60
C ALA A 118 -19.09 1.38 39.53
N GLY A 119 -19.21 0.79 38.34
CA GLY A 119 -19.16 -0.65 38.14
C GLY A 119 -17.80 -1.25 38.48
N ALA A 120 -16.71 -0.59 38.06
CA ALA A 120 -15.34 -1.02 38.33
C ALA A 120 -15.04 -0.93 39.86
N ILE A 121 -15.43 0.16 40.50
CA ILE A 121 -15.29 0.36 41.96
C ILE A 121 -16.02 -0.75 42.72
N ALA A 122 -17.29 -1.01 42.39
CA ALA A 122 -18.09 -2.05 43.02
C ALA A 122 -17.44 -3.44 42.82
N ALA A 123 -17.00 -3.77 41.63
CA ALA A 123 -16.37 -5.07 41.37
C ALA A 123 -15.05 -5.25 42.11
N ILE A 124 -14.23 -4.20 42.23
CA ILE A 124 -12.98 -4.24 43.00
C ILE A 124 -13.30 -4.50 44.49
N GLN A 125 -14.30 -3.82 45.04
CA GLN A 125 -14.71 -3.98 46.44
C GLN A 125 -15.37 -5.35 46.71
N GLU A 126 -16.32 -5.77 45.88
CA GLU A 126 -17.05 -7.04 46.06
C GLU A 126 -16.14 -8.26 45.90
N ARG A 127 -15.14 -8.19 45.03
CA ARG A 127 -14.16 -9.26 44.82
C ARG A 127 -12.96 -9.15 45.75
N GLU A 128 -12.93 -8.15 46.64
CA GLU A 128 -11.82 -7.83 47.56
C GLU A 128 -10.47 -7.74 46.78
N LEU A 129 -10.48 -7.11 45.62
CA LEU A 129 -9.25 -6.91 44.85
C LEU A 129 -8.37 -5.84 45.47
N LYS A 130 -7.07 -6.03 45.37
CA LYS A 130 -6.06 -5.10 45.88
C LYS A 130 -5.63 -4.17 44.74
N LEU A 131 -6.31 -3.04 44.60
CA LEU A 131 -5.98 -2.07 43.56
C LEU A 131 -4.59 -1.47 43.81
N GLY A 132 -3.63 -1.76 42.99
CA GLY A 132 -2.23 -1.31 43.09
C GLY A 132 -1.92 -0.07 42.26
N ALA A 133 -2.69 0.21 41.24
CA ALA A 133 -2.53 1.39 40.38
C ALA A 133 -3.76 1.64 39.51
N VAL A 134 -3.90 2.91 39.11
CA VAL A 134 -4.79 3.36 38.03
C VAL A 134 -3.89 3.80 36.86
N PHE A 135 -4.07 3.22 35.72
CA PHE A 135 -3.35 3.57 34.50
C PHE A 135 -4.30 4.29 33.54
N ILE A 136 -3.91 5.46 33.08
CA ILE A 136 -4.68 6.26 32.12
C ILE A 136 -3.99 6.14 30.76
N THR A 137 -4.73 5.69 29.74
CA THR A 137 -4.19 5.54 28.37
C THR A 137 -3.90 6.89 27.75
N HIS A 138 -4.80 7.87 27.93
CA HIS A 138 -4.66 9.27 27.52
C HIS A 138 -5.72 10.14 28.24
N THR A 139 -5.60 11.46 28.19
CA THR A 139 -6.38 12.37 29.03
C THR A 139 -7.60 12.97 28.34
N HIS A 140 -8.19 12.31 27.35
CA HIS A 140 -9.49 12.77 26.85
C HIS A 140 -10.57 12.64 27.94
N PRO A 141 -11.55 13.55 27.97
CA PRO A 141 -12.50 13.67 29.08
C PRO A 141 -13.27 12.38 29.40
N ASP A 142 -13.62 11.61 28.40
CA ASP A 142 -14.37 10.35 28.52
C ASP A 142 -13.55 9.21 29.16
N HIS A 143 -12.21 9.27 29.09
CA HIS A 143 -11.32 8.29 29.73
C HIS A 143 -11.03 8.59 31.20
N ILE A 144 -11.20 9.83 31.63
CA ILE A 144 -10.88 10.30 32.99
C ILE A 144 -12.09 10.89 33.72
N ALA A 145 -13.30 10.76 33.15
CA ALA A 145 -14.49 11.45 33.64
C ALA A 145 -14.79 11.21 35.14
N ASP A 146 -14.54 10.00 35.62
CA ASP A 146 -14.88 9.59 36.99
C ASP A 146 -13.66 9.29 37.86
N LEU A 147 -12.50 9.88 37.50
CA LEU A 147 -11.24 9.67 38.22
C LEU A 147 -11.30 10.11 39.68
N ASP A 148 -12.03 11.19 39.98
CA ASP A 148 -12.20 11.67 41.35
C ASP A 148 -12.98 10.68 42.21
N ALA A 149 -13.98 10.00 41.66
CA ALA A 149 -14.69 8.93 42.36
C ALA A 149 -13.77 7.73 42.68
N VAL A 150 -12.88 7.37 41.72
CA VAL A 150 -11.86 6.33 41.94
C VAL A 150 -10.89 6.72 43.06
N LYS A 151 -10.36 7.96 43.03
CA LYS A 151 -9.46 8.49 44.08
C LYS A 151 -10.14 8.50 45.44
N ALA A 152 -11.43 8.84 45.50
CA ALA A 152 -12.19 8.83 46.73
C ALA A 152 -12.44 7.42 47.29
N ALA A 153 -12.71 6.45 46.39
CA ALA A 153 -12.94 5.05 46.77
C ALA A 153 -11.65 4.31 47.19
N PHE A 154 -10.50 4.69 46.62
CA PHE A 154 -9.20 4.07 46.86
C PHE A 154 -8.11 5.12 47.18
N PRO A 155 -8.14 5.74 48.34
CA PRO A 155 -7.19 6.79 48.72
C PRO A 155 -5.75 6.28 48.71
N GLY A 156 -4.86 7.05 48.08
CA GLY A 156 -3.42 6.76 48.03
C GLY A 156 -2.99 5.77 46.91
N VAL A 157 -3.92 5.27 46.09
CA VAL A 157 -3.55 4.49 44.91
C VAL A 157 -2.94 5.42 43.85
N PRO A 158 -1.74 5.12 43.33
CA PRO A 158 -1.08 5.94 42.31
C PRO A 158 -1.85 5.95 40.99
N VAL A 159 -1.98 7.13 40.39
CA VAL A 159 -2.52 7.34 39.04
C VAL A 159 -1.36 7.60 38.09
N ARG A 160 -1.30 6.87 36.97
CA ARG A 160 -0.22 6.90 36.01
C ARG A 160 -0.72 7.27 34.63
N VAL A 161 -0.02 8.19 33.97
CA VAL A 161 -0.38 8.72 32.64
C VAL A 161 0.86 9.07 31.83
N GLY A 162 0.78 9.04 30.52
CA GLY A 162 1.89 9.42 29.63
C GLY A 162 2.51 10.77 30.00
N SER A 163 3.85 10.86 29.97
CA SER A 163 4.63 12.00 30.48
C SER A 163 4.24 13.35 29.87
N GLY A 164 3.76 13.38 28.64
CA GLY A 164 3.29 14.61 27.98
C GLY A 164 1.84 14.99 28.27
N GLU A 165 1.10 14.16 29.00
CA GLU A 165 -0.30 14.37 29.37
C GLU A 165 -0.50 14.43 30.88
N ILE A 166 0.55 14.78 31.61
CA ILE A 166 0.54 14.78 33.08
C ILE A 166 -0.40 15.84 33.62
N PHE A 167 -1.13 15.50 34.67
CA PHE A 167 -1.98 16.41 35.43
C PHE A 167 -1.67 16.30 36.95
N ASP A 168 -2.20 17.23 37.75
CA ASP A 168 -1.87 17.29 39.18
C ASP A 168 -2.21 16.00 39.90
N GLY A 169 -1.22 15.45 40.61
CA GLY A 169 -1.33 14.21 41.37
C GLY A 169 -1.22 12.92 40.55
N ALA A 170 -0.79 13.00 39.29
CA ALA A 170 -0.46 11.84 38.47
C ALA A 170 1.07 11.60 38.39
N GLU A 171 1.47 10.33 38.25
CA GLU A 171 2.84 9.91 38.01
C GLU A 171 3.07 9.77 36.48
N ALA A 172 4.21 10.29 35.98
CA ALA A 172 4.58 10.23 34.60
C ALA A 172 4.97 8.81 34.17
N VAL A 173 4.52 8.43 32.99
CA VAL A 173 4.84 7.15 32.34
C VAL A 173 5.55 7.41 31.02
N ASP A 174 6.70 6.75 30.83
CA ASP A 174 7.47 6.75 29.61
C ASP A 174 7.53 5.34 28.99
N GLU A 175 7.91 5.27 27.72
CA GLU A 175 8.12 4.03 26.98
C GLU A 175 8.97 3.03 27.74
N GLY A 176 8.49 1.78 27.83
CA GLY A 176 9.24 0.66 28.40
C GLY A 176 9.20 0.59 29.93
N MET A 177 8.54 1.53 30.63
CA MET A 177 8.33 1.40 32.08
C MET A 177 7.49 0.18 32.40
N THR A 178 7.81 -0.49 33.54
CA THR A 178 7.12 -1.71 33.96
C THR A 178 6.76 -1.71 35.42
N TRP A 179 5.65 -2.39 35.76
CA TRP A 179 5.16 -2.58 37.13
C TRP A 179 4.75 -4.02 37.35
N GLU A 180 4.99 -4.52 38.54
CA GLU A 180 4.57 -5.86 38.97
C GLU A 180 3.41 -5.75 39.94
N LEU A 181 2.34 -6.48 39.70
CA LEU A 181 1.12 -6.53 40.52
C LEU A 181 0.71 -8.01 40.71
N GLY A 182 1.22 -8.65 41.77
CA GLY A 182 1.09 -10.10 41.93
C GLY A 182 1.86 -10.85 40.83
N ALA A 183 1.17 -11.72 40.12
CA ALA A 183 1.74 -12.39 38.94
C ALA A 183 1.67 -11.54 37.66
N LEU A 184 0.98 -10.40 37.70
CA LEU A 184 0.86 -9.53 36.52
C LEU A 184 2.10 -8.66 36.36
N LYS A 185 2.55 -8.51 35.11
CA LYS A 185 3.51 -7.48 34.71
C LYS A 185 2.84 -6.55 33.72
N VAL A 186 2.80 -5.26 34.03
CA VAL A 186 2.30 -4.18 33.17
C VAL A 186 3.50 -3.50 32.52
N GLU A 187 3.53 -3.37 31.19
CA GLU A 187 4.54 -2.66 30.41
C GLU A 187 3.90 -1.52 29.64
N ALA A 188 4.46 -0.33 29.73
CA ALA A 188 4.01 0.83 28.96
C ALA A 188 4.65 0.86 27.59
N ARG A 189 3.84 1.06 26.56
CA ARG A 189 4.27 1.26 25.17
C ARG A 189 3.67 2.55 24.64
N GLU A 190 4.49 3.48 24.20
CA GLU A 190 4.00 4.73 23.65
C GLU A 190 3.33 4.50 22.30
N THR A 191 2.05 4.90 22.20
CA THR A 191 1.20 4.81 21.01
C THR A 191 0.59 6.17 20.67
N SER A 192 1.48 7.15 20.53
CA SER A 192 1.12 8.54 20.18
C SER A 192 0.53 8.65 18.78
N GLY A 193 -0.24 9.71 18.54
CA GLY A 193 -0.86 10.06 17.25
C GLY A 193 -2.33 10.42 17.37
N HIS A 194 -3.14 9.64 18.07
CA HIS A 194 -4.46 10.05 18.51
C HIS A 194 -4.34 11.09 19.65
N ALA A 195 -3.59 10.77 20.69
CA ALA A 195 -3.14 11.68 21.73
C ALA A 195 -1.64 11.94 21.61
N GLN A 196 -1.14 13.02 22.20
CA GLN A 196 0.26 13.42 22.06
C GLN A 196 1.21 12.41 22.71
N HIS A 197 0.84 11.87 23.85
CA HIS A 197 1.59 10.85 24.60
C HIS A 197 0.67 9.72 25.07
N GLY A 198 -0.18 9.20 24.16
CA GLY A 198 -1.01 8.04 24.43
C GLY A 198 -0.17 6.80 24.72
N ILE A 199 -0.60 6.02 25.72
CA ILE A 199 0.10 4.80 26.16
C ILE A 199 -0.82 3.58 25.96
N THR A 200 -0.28 2.56 25.33
CA THR A 200 -0.83 1.20 25.39
C THR A 200 -0.16 0.45 26.53
N TYR A 201 -0.94 -0.07 27.45
CA TYR A 201 -0.43 -0.90 28.56
C TYR A 201 -0.55 -2.37 28.21
N VAL A 202 0.58 -3.05 28.10
CA VAL A 202 0.65 -4.50 27.82
C VAL A 202 0.77 -5.25 29.14
N VAL A 203 -0.24 -6.07 29.44
CA VAL A 203 -0.32 -6.86 30.67
C VAL A 203 -0.08 -8.33 30.37
N THR A 204 0.94 -8.89 30.98
CA THR A 204 1.25 -10.33 30.95
C THR A 204 1.04 -10.96 32.33
N GLY A 205 1.03 -12.30 32.41
CA GLY A 205 0.79 -13.03 33.66
C GLY A 205 -0.62 -13.62 33.75
N LEU A 206 -1.54 -13.31 32.84
CA LEU A 206 -2.79 -14.02 32.61
C LEU A 206 -2.61 -15.17 31.60
N ALA A 207 -3.66 -15.95 31.36
CA ALA A 207 -3.67 -17.00 30.34
C ALA A 207 -3.39 -16.48 28.91
N ARG A 208 -3.75 -15.23 28.65
CA ARG A 208 -3.46 -14.48 27.41
C ARG A 208 -2.88 -13.12 27.76
N THR A 209 -1.99 -12.61 26.93
CA THR A 209 -1.54 -11.21 27.01
C THR A 209 -2.71 -10.27 26.72
N VAL A 210 -2.81 -9.20 27.47
CA VAL A 210 -3.83 -8.15 27.31
C VAL A 210 -3.13 -6.84 26.98
N ALA A 211 -3.57 -6.13 25.95
CA ALA A 211 -3.07 -4.81 25.57
C ALA A 211 -4.21 -3.80 25.69
N VAL A 212 -4.17 -2.97 26.74
CA VAL A 212 -5.14 -1.87 26.90
C VAL A 212 -4.63 -0.69 26.08
N ALA A 213 -5.25 -0.50 24.92
CA ALA A 213 -4.76 0.36 23.87
C ALA A 213 -5.37 1.78 23.86
N GLY A 214 -6.42 2.01 24.65
CA GLY A 214 -7.18 3.26 24.55
C GLY A 214 -7.58 3.52 23.10
N ASP A 215 -7.39 4.74 22.64
CA ASP A 215 -7.78 5.15 21.29
C ASP A 215 -6.68 4.99 20.24
N ALA A 216 -5.61 4.26 20.55
CA ALA A 216 -4.61 3.95 19.54
C ALA A 216 -5.17 3.06 18.42
N ILE A 217 -5.99 2.06 18.77
CA ILE A 217 -6.61 1.12 17.83
C ILE A 217 -7.98 0.68 18.33
N PHE A 218 -8.93 0.54 17.42
CA PHE A 218 -10.26 -0.02 17.67
C PHE A 218 -10.46 -1.30 16.87
N SER A 219 -11.49 -2.03 17.22
CA SER A 219 -11.91 -3.19 16.44
C SER A 219 -12.33 -2.78 15.02
N GLY A 220 -11.52 -3.15 14.03
CA GLY A 220 -11.72 -2.79 12.62
C GLY A 220 -11.43 -1.32 12.27
N SER A 221 -10.83 -0.55 13.17
CA SER A 221 -10.53 0.86 12.95
C SER A 221 -9.38 1.33 13.86
N MET A 222 -9.24 2.66 14.00
CA MET A 222 -8.29 3.30 14.90
C MET A 222 -8.81 4.68 15.33
N GLY A 223 -8.30 5.23 16.41
CA GLY A 223 -8.60 6.58 16.85
C GLY A 223 -8.24 7.62 15.78
N GLY A 224 -9.11 8.60 15.59
CA GLY A 224 -8.83 9.71 14.67
C GLY A 224 -7.59 10.49 15.13
N PRO A 225 -6.65 10.83 14.23
CA PRO A 225 -5.44 11.55 14.64
C PRO A 225 -5.79 12.98 15.03
N ARG A 226 -5.36 13.37 16.23
CA ARG A 226 -5.42 14.77 16.69
C ARG A 226 -4.05 15.44 16.67
N THR A 227 -2.97 14.65 16.61
CA THR A 227 -1.60 15.15 16.56
C THR A 227 -0.90 14.82 15.25
N SER A 228 -0.84 13.54 14.86
CA SER A 228 -0.18 13.12 13.62
C SER A 228 -0.77 11.81 13.09
N TRP A 229 -1.25 11.84 11.85
CA TRP A 229 -1.74 10.67 11.13
C TRP A 229 -0.67 9.59 10.93
N GLU A 230 0.49 10.02 10.43
CA GLU A 230 1.61 9.11 10.18
C GLU A 230 2.13 8.48 11.47
N GLN A 231 2.21 9.27 12.55
CA GLN A 231 2.64 8.79 13.85
C GLN A 231 1.67 7.74 14.40
N ALA A 232 0.35 7.97 14.35
CA ALA A 232 -0.65 7.02 14.81
C ALA A 232 -0.53 5.65 14.12
N LEU A 233 -0.41 5.65 12.79
CA LEU A 233 -0.19 4.42 12.03
C LEU A 233 1.14 3.74 12.37
N THR A 234 2.22 4.53 12.50
CA THR A 234 3.57 4.01 12.73
C THR A 234 3.73 3.43 14.12
N THR A 235 3.20 4.07 15.14
CA THR A 235 3.29 3.58 16.52
C THR A 235 2.52 2.29 16.71
N ASN A 236 1.32 2.16 16.15
CA ASN A 236 0.57 0.90 16.17
C ASN A 236 1.34 -0.24 15.50
N ARG A 237 1.94 0.02 14.32
CA ARG A 237 2.79 -0.96 13.61
C ARG A 237 3.98 -1.43 14.43
N ARG A 238 4.59 -0.53 15.20
CA ARG A 238 5.79 -0.83 15.98
C ARG A 238 5.52 -1.36 17.38
N ARG A 239 4.38 -1.03 17.98
CA ARG A 239 4.11 -1.27 19.40
C ARG A 239 3.03 -2.30 19.68
N ILE A 240 1.98 -2.35 18.84
CA ILE A 240 0.83 -3.26 19.02
C ILE A 240 0.98 -4.49 18.12
N PHE A 241 1.17 -4.32 16.83
CA PHE A 241 1.21 -5.44 15.89
C PHE A 241 2.37 -6.45 16.05
N PRO A 242 3.53 -6.14 16.68
CA PRO A 242 4.53 -7.15 17.01
C PRO A 242 4.15 -8.08 18.18
N LEU A 243 3.06 -7.79 18.91
CA LEU A 243 2.55 -8.68 19.94
C LEU A 243 2.03 -10.00 19.32
N PRO A 244 1.98 -11.10 20.09
CA PRO A 244 1.40 -12.37 19.64
C PRO A 244 -0.02 -12.18 19.11
N ASP A 245 -0.41 -12.95 18.09
CA ASP A 245 -1.71 -12.81 17.43
C ASP A 245 -2.91 -13.06 18.37
N ASP A 246 -2.74 -13.87 19.41
CA ASP A 246 -3.74 -14.15 20.43
C ASP A 246 -3.80 -13.08 21.53
N THR A 247 -2.95 -12.04 21.50
CA THR A 247 -3.02 -10.92 22.43
C THR A 247 -4.38 -10.22 22.31
N VAL A 248 -5.06 -10.07 23.44
CA VAL A 248 -6.35 -9.38 23.49
C VAL A 248 -6.13 -7.88 23.50
N ILE A 249 -6.70 -7.18 22.56
CA ILE A 249 -6.73 -5.72 22.50
C ILE A 249 -7.99 -5.23 23.21
N CYS A 250 -7.79 -4.35 24.18
CA CYS A 250 -8.81 -3.65 24.94
C CYS A 250 -8.83 -2.19 24.45
N PRO A 251 -9.68 -1.84 23.47
CA PRO A 251 -9.76 -0.50 22.92
C PRO A 251 -10.54 0.46 23.83
N GLY A 252 -10.33 1.76 23.67
CA GLY A 252 -11.10 2.79 24.37
C GLY A 252 -12.58 2.79 24.00
N HIS A 253 -12.90 2.40 22.77
CA HIS A 253 -14.27 2.32 22.24
C HIS A 253 -14.49 1.02 21.48
N GLY A 254 -15.74 0.59 21.38
CA GLY A 254 -16.11 -0.62 20.67
C GLY A 254 -15.80 -1.92 21.42
N PRO A 255 -15.91 -3.08 20.76
CA PRO A 255 -15.71 -4.40 21.37
C PRO A 255 -14.22 -4.76 21.51
N LEU A 256 -13.93 -5.74 22.39
CA LEU A 256 -12.63 -6.41 22.43
C LEU A 256 -12.31 -7.05 21.09
N THR A 257 -11.02 -7.10 20.77
CA THR A 257 -10.51 -7.77 19.58
C THR A 257 -9.17 -8.45 19.89
N THR A 258 -8.47 -8.95 18.89
CA THR A 258 -7.12 -9.50 19.05
C THR A 258 -6.17 -8.91 18.01
N VAL A 259 -4.86 -9.01 18.27
CA VAL A 259 -3.84 -8.61 17.29
C VAL A 259 -4.02 -9.35 15.97
N GLY A 260 -4.34 -10.65 16.00
CA GLY A 260 -4.60 -11.46 14.81
C GLY A 260 -5.83 -11.00 14.04
N GLU A 261 -6.95 -10.70 14.74
CA GLU A 261 -8.16 -10.16 14.11
C GLU A 261 -7.88 -8.81 13.42
N GLU A 262 -7.15 -7.92 14.08
CA GLU A 262 -6.81 -6.61 13.51
C GLU A 262 -5.83 -6.74 12.32
N LYS A 263 -4.86 -7.65 12.40
CA LYS A 263 -4.04 -8.00 11.23
C LYS A 263 -4.91 -8.49 10.07
N ALA A 264 -5.90 -9.31 10.32
CA ALA A 264 -6.74 -9.89 9.27
C ALA A 264 -7.80 -8.93 8.73
N HIS A 265 -8.36 -8.03 9.54
CA HIS A 265 -9.60 -7.33 9.20
C HIS A 265 -9.56 -5.81 9.28
N ASN A 266 -8.60 -5.18 10.01
CA ASN A 266 -8.57 -3.73 10.14
C ASN A 266 -8.16 -3.04 8.82
N PRO A 267 -8.99 -2.21 8.19
CA PRO A 267 -8.71 -1.59 6.89
C PRO A 267 -7.45 -0.71 6.86
N PHE A 268 -7.05 -0.10 8.00
CA PHE A 268 -5.93 0.84 8.08
C PHE A 268 -4.54 0.20 7.95
N TYR A 269 -4.47 -1.12 7.96
CA TYR A 269 -3.21 -1.88 7.92
C TYR A 269 -3.23 -2.90 6.78
N PRO A 270 -3.26 -2.45 5.51
CA PRO A 270 -3.33 -3.33 4.34
C PRO A 270 -2.16 -4.30 4.23
N GLU A 271 -0.99 -3.93 4.75
CA GLU A 271 0.21 -4.76 4.73
C GLU A 271 0.08 -6.10 5.47
N PHE A 272 -0.80 -6.19 6.48
CA PHE A 272 -1.07 -7.44 7.21
C PHE A 272 -2.14 -8.31 6.54
N LYS A 273 -2.89 -7.77 5.56
CA LYS A 273 -3.92 -8.49 4.80
C LYS A 273 -3.35 -9.26 3.63
N LEU A 274 -2.06 -9.06 3.37
CA LEU A 274 -1.38 -9.90 2.40
C LEU A 274 -1.53 -11.33 2.89
N PRO A 275 -2.09 -12.26 2.09
CA PRO A 275 -2.25 -13.61 2.56
C PRO A 275 -0.86 -14.14 2.97
N THR A 276 -0.63 -14.25 4.27
CA THR A 276 0.29 -15.25 4.79
C THR A 276 -0.39 -16.58 4.52
N ASN A 277 -0.52 -16.91 3.23
CA ASN A 277 -1.11 -18.17 2.84
C ASN A 277 -0.06 -19.25 3.07
N PRO A 278 -0.21 -20.14 4.08
CA PRO A 278 0.63 -21.33 4.18
C PRO A 278 0.49 -22.24 2.96
N ALA A 279 -0.31 -21.85 1.97
CA ALA A 279 -0.55 -22.53 0.70
C ALA A 279 -0.05 -21.72 -0.53
N MET A 280 0.80 -20.69 -0.39
CA MET A 280 1.54 -20.17 -1.54
C MET A 280 2.56 -21.21 -1.97
N LYS A 281 2.06 -22.21 -2.70
CA LYS A 281 2.87 -23.31 -3.22
C LYS A 281 3.62 -22.93 -4.49
N GLU A 282 3.17 -21.90 -5.19
CA GLU A 282 3.77 -21.49 -6.45
C GLU A 282 5.16 -20.88 -6.22
N LYS A 283 6.13 -21.46 -6.89
CA LYS A 283 7.47 -20.92 -7.00
C LYS A 283 7.50 -19.92 -8.14
N ILE A 284 8.05 -18.76 -7.88
CA ILE A 284 8.10 -17.62 -8.82
C ILE A 284 9.52 -17.51 -9.40
N ALA A 285 9.62 -17.19 -10.67
CA ALA A 285 10.89 -16.83 -11.29
C ALA A 285 10.78 -15.51 -12.07
N PHE A 286 11.93 -14.88 -12.27
CA PHE A 286 12.05 -13.66 -13.06
C PHE A 286 13.11 -13.82 -14.16
N VAL A 287 12.71 -13.50 -15.40
CA VAL A 287 13.59 -13.40 -16.56
C VAL A 287 13.64 -11.94 -16.99
N GLY A 288 14.82 -11.36 -16.92
CA GLY A 288 15.04 -9.92 -16.97
C GLY A 288 14.96 -9.30 -15.57
N VAL A 289 16.13 -9.14 -14.93
CA VAL A 289 16.27 -8.56 -13.59
C VAL A 289 16.97 -7.21 -13.61
N GLY A 290 16.70 -6.43 -14.64
CA GLY A 290 17.04 -5.01 -14.68
C GLY A 290 16.25 -4.20 -13.64
N ARG A 291 16.24 -2.87 -13.79
CA ARG A 291 15.64 -1.93 -12.82
C ARG A 291 14.21 -2.29 -12.39
N MET A 292 13.34 -2.72 -13.30
CA MET A 292 11.96 -3.12 -12.98
C MET A 292 11.90 -4.53 -12.40
N GLY A 293 12.41 -5.53 -13.11
CA GLY A 293 12.30 -6.93 -12.72
C GLY A 293 12.93 -7.25 -11.36
N ALA A 294 14.08 -6.66 -11.04
CA ALA A 294 14.72 -6.84 -9.73
C ALA A 294 13.85 -6.28 -8.59
N ASN A 295 13.23 -5.10 -8.78
CA ASN A 295 12.35 -4.52 -7.76
C ASN A 295 11.04 -5.28 -7.60
N MET A 296 10.49 -5.83 -8.69
CA MET A 296 9.36 -6.75 -8.65
C MET A 296 9.71 -8.04 -7.89
N ALA A 297 10.89 -8.64 -8.15
CA ALA A 297 11.34 -9.85 -7.46
C ALA A 297 11.53 -9.62 -5.94
N ARG A 298 12.13 -8.48 -5.55
CA ARG A 298 12.24 -8.07 -4.14
C ARG A 298 10.86 -7.99 -3.49
N ARG A 299 9.92 -7.32 -4.15
CA ARG A 299 8.55 -7.18 -3.65
C ARG A 299 7.86 -8.53 -3.49
N VAL A 300 7.93 -9.40 -4.48
CA VAL A 300 7.35 -10.76 -4.43
C VAL A 300 7.92 -11.56 -3.26
N LYS A 301 9.24 -11.46 -3.02
CA LYS A 301 9.90 -12.09 -1.86
C LYS A 301 9.41 -11.52 -0.53
N GLU A 302 9.30 -10.19 -0.41
CA GLU A 302 8.85 -9.51 0.82
C GLU A 302 7.42 -9.87 1.21
N VAL A 303 6.55 -10.09 0.24
CA VAL A 303 5.17 -10.50 0.48
C VAL A 303 5.00 -12.01 0.69
N GLY A 304 6.11 -12.75 0.83
CA GLY A 304 6.13 -14.13 1.30
C GLY A 304 6.14 -15.21 0.21
N TYR A 305 6.19 -14.87 -1.08
CA TYR A 305 6.37 -15.88 -2.14
C TYR A 305 7.82 -16.40 -2.19
N THR A 306 7.98 -17.62 -2.64
CA THR A 306 9.29 -18.20 -2.92
C THR A 306 9.74 -17.73 -4.30
N VAL A 307 10.70 -16.80 -4.38
CA VAL A 307 11.43 -16.53 -5.62
C VAL A 307 12.47 -17.64 -5.77
N ALA A 308 12.24 -18.57 -6.70
CA ALA A 308 13.06 -19.78 -6.86
C ALA A 308 14.24 -19.58 -7.82
N ALA A 309 14.05 -18.80 -8.89
CA ALA A 309 15.05 -18.58 -9.91
C ALA A 309 15.01 -17.17 -10.48
N VAL A 310 16.16 -16.69 -10.91
CA VAL A 310 16.33 -15.45 -11.68
C VAL A 310 17.27 -15.68 -12.84
N TYR A 311 17.03 -14.97 -13.94
CA TYR A 311 17.88 -14.99 -15.13
C TYR A 311 17.96 -13.59 -15.75
N ASP A 312 19.13 -13.23 -16.22
CA ASP A 312 19.35 -12.05 -17.06
C ASP A 312 20.49 -12.36 -18.05
N VAL A 313 20.46 -11.74 -19.22
CA VAL A 313 21.60 -11.79 -20.15
C VAL A 313 22.86 -11.17 -19.54
N ASN A 314 22.67 -10.19 -18.65
CA ASN A 314 23.70 -9.70 -17.73
C ASN A 314 23.75 -10.63 -16.49
N GLN A 315 24.55 -11.68 -16.58
CA GLN A 315 24.69 -12.67 -15.51
C GLN A 315 25.14 -12.07 -14.16
N ALA A 316 25.89 -10.96 -14.18
CA ALA A 316 26.28 -10.27 -12.97
C ALA A 316 25.07 -9.68 -12.21
N ALA A 317 24.10 -9.10 -12.93
CA ALA A 317 22.88 -8.59 -12.33
C ALA A 317 22.02 -9.71 -11.72
N ALA A 318 21.93 -10.87 -12.38
CA ALA A 318 21.23 -12.03 -11.85
C ALA A 318 21.90 -12.58 -10.58
N ALA A 319 23.23 -12.65 -10.58
CA ALA A 319 24.01 -13.12 -9.43
C ALA A 319 23.91 -12.16 -8.23
N GLU A 320 23.95 -10.85 -8.46
CA GLU A 320 23.79 -9.82 -7.42
C GLU A 320 22.40 -9.95 -6.74
N LEU A 321 21.34 -10.02 -7.53
CA LEU A 321 19.99 -10.18 -6.99
C LEU A 321 19.84 -11.52 -6.26
N ALA A 322 20.43 -12.59 -6.77
CA ALA A 322 20.42 -13.90 -6.12
C ALA A 322 21.12 -13.87 -4.77
N ALA A 323 22.26 -13.18 -4.66
CA ALA A 323 22.96 -13.00 -3.39
C ALA A 323 22.14 -12.18 -2.37
N GLU A 324 21.34 -11.21 -2.84
CA GLU A 324 20.52 -10.36 -2.00
C GLU A 324 19.26 -11.05 -1.45
N ILE A 325 18.48 -11.72 -2.34
CA ILE A 325 17.16 -12.25 -1.97
C ILE A 325 17.04 -13.78 -2.00
N GLY A 326 18.10 -14.49 -2.37
CA GLY A 326 18.26 -15.94 -2.20
C GLY A 326 17.70 -16.87 -3.29
N PRO A 327 17.23 -16.45 -4.49
CA PRO A 327 16.93 -17.37 -5.60
C PRO A 327 18.20 -17.96 -6.21
N THR A 328 18.02 -18.97 -7.06
CA THR A 328 19.10 -19.47 -7.93
C THR A 328 19.27 -18.53 -9.13
N ALA A 329 20.46 -17.98 -9.35
CA ALA A 329 20.82 -17.37 -10.62
C ALA A 329 21.06 -18.49 -11.63
N CYS A 330 20.21 -18.59 -12.66
CA CYS A 330 20.27 -19.61 -13.69
C CYS A 330 21.08 -19.13 -14.90
N ASP A 331 21.90 -20.01 -15.47
CA ASP A 331 22.63 -19.76 -16.72
C ASP A 331 21.79 -20.10 -17.94
N LYS A 332 20.72 -20.89 -17.76
CA LYS A 332 19.82 -21.34 -18.83
C LYS A 332 18.36 -21.02 -18.53
N LEU A 333 17.62 -20.70 -19.59
CA LEU A 333 16.19 -20.43 -19.55
C LEU A 333 15.37 -21.68 -19.19
N ALA A 334 15.76 -22.84 -19.69
CA ALA A 334 15.13 -24.12 -19.36
C ALA A 334 15.21 -24.43 -17.85
N ASP A 335 16.32 -24.06 -17.19
CA ASP A 335 16.47 -24.23 -15.73
C ASP A 335 15.54 -23.31 -14.95
N VAL A 336 15.30 -22.09 -15.44
CA VAL A 336 14.30 -21.16 -14.87
C VAL A 336 12.91 -21.78 -14.94
N THR A 337 12.54 -22.32 -16.10
CA THR A 337 11.24 -22.99 -16.32
C THR A 337 11.08 -24.21 -15.41
N ALA A 338 12.14 -25.00 -15.23
CA ALA A 338 12.10 -26.16 -14.34
C ALA A 338 11.95 -25.77 -12.86
N ALA A 339 12.52 -24.64 -12.42
CA ALA A 339 12.56 -24.20 -11.04
C ALA A 339 11.26 -23.56 -10.52
N ALA A 340 10.41 -23.01 -11.41
CA ALA A 340 9.28 -22.18 -11.03
C ALA A 340 7.95 -22.66 -11.62
N ASP A 341 6.83 -22.21 -11.05
CA ASP A 341 5.47 -22.47 -11.51
C ASP A 341 4.89 -21.25 -12.26
N VAL A 342 5.29 -20.05 -11.84
CA VAL A 342 4.95 -18.78 -12.49
C VAL A 342 6.23 -18.03 -12.84
N ILE A 343 6.36 -17.62 -14.07
CA ILE A 343 7.56 -16.97 -14.60
C ILE A 343 7.19 -15.58 -15.14
N PHE A 344 7.75 -14.53 -14.52
CA PHE A 344 7.67 -13.18 -15.02
C PHE A 344 8.76 -12.93 -16.06
N THR A 345 8.38 -12.34 -17.20
CA THR A 345 9.34 -11.88 -18.20
C THR A 345 9.32 -10.35 -18.26
N VAL A 346 10.46 -9.72 -17.98
CA VAL A 346 10.61 -8.26 -17.88
C VAL A 346 11.77 -7.82 -18.78
N VAL A 347 11.59 -7.99 -20.07
CA VAL A 347 12.58 -7.70 -21.10
C VAL A 347 12.27 -6.40 -21.84
N THR A 348 13.17 -5.95 -22.73
CA THR A 348 13.14 -4.59 -23.28
C THR A 348 12.29 -4.41 -24.54
N ASN A 349 12.19 -5.45 -25.40
CA ASN A 349 11.57 -5.35 -26.73
C ASN A 349 11.15 -6.72 -27.28
N ASP A 350 10.51 -6.70 -28.48
CA ASP A 350 10.03 -7.90 -29.18
C ASP A 350 11.16 -8.91 -29.47
N ALA A 351 12.33 -8.45 -29.90
CA ALA A 351 13.46 -9.32 -30.24
C ALA A 351 13.97 -10.05 -28.97
N ALA A 352 14.10 -9.35 -27.85
CA ALA A 352 14.50 -9.96 -26.59
C ALA A 352 13.45 -10.98 -26.11
N MET A 353 12.15 -10.67 -26.23
CA MET A 353 11.09 -11.61 -25.88
C MET A 353 11.12 -12.85 -26.77
N GLN A 354 11.29 -12.67 -28.09
CA GLN A 354 11.40 -13.78 -29.03
C GLN A 354 12.63 -14.64 -28.72
N SER A 355 13.78 -14.05 -28.38
CA SER A 355 14.99 -14.80 -28.07
C SER A 355 14.84 -15.71 -26.86
N ILE A 356 14.13 -15.26 -25.79
CA ILE A 356 13.95 -16.07 -24.58
C ILE A 356 12.88 -17.18 -24.77
N PHE A 357 11.93 -17.01 -25.69
CA PHE A 357 10.90 -18.02 -25.93
C PHE A 357 11.22 -18.98 -27.07
N TYR A 358 12.04 -18.57 -28.04
CA TYR A 358 12.30 -19.32 -29.29
C TYR A 358 13.78 -19.57 -29.59
N GLY A 359 14.66 -19.34 -28.62
CA GLY A 359 16.08 -19.67 -28.76
C GLY A 359 16.27 -21.14 -29.15
N ALA A 360 17.11 -21.43 -30.13
CA ALA A 360 17.26 -22.79 -30.70
C ALA A 360 17.86 -23.78 -29.69
N ASP A 361 18.83 -23.32 -28.91
CA ASP A 361 19.58 -24.15 -27.97
C ASP A 361 19.04 -24.11 -26.54
N ASP A 362 18.34 -23.03 -26.17
CA ASP A 362 17.80 -22.79 -24.83
C ASP A 362 16.64 -21.81 -24.89
N ASN A 363 15.48 -22.15 -24.28
CA ASN A 363 14.30 -21.31 -24.29
C ASN A 363 13.33 -21.67 -23.14
N LEU A 364 12.41 -20.74 -22.84
CA LEU A 364 11.43 -20.89 -21.77
C LEU A 364 10.33 -21.92 -22.05
N LEU A 365 10.09 -22.30 -23.31
CA LEU A 365 9.08 -23.31 -23.65
C LEU A 365 9.57 -24.74 -23.36
N THR A 366 10.87 -24.91 -23.15
CA THR A 366 11.44 -26.23 -22.81
C THR A 366 10.97 -26.65 -21.41
N GLY A 367 10.18 -27.71 -21.32
CA GLY A 367 9.62 -28.22 -20.08
C GLY A 367 8.50 -27.36 -19.49
N ALA A 368 7.85 -26.50 -20.30
CA ALA A 368 6.88 -25.51 -19.84
C ALA A 368 5.49 -26.07 -19.45
N ALA A 369 5.23 -27.36 -19.66
CA ALA A 369 3.93 -27.93 -19.33
C ALA A 369 3.49 -27.65 -17.88
N GLY A 370 2.29 -27.09 -17.71
CA GLY A 370 1.73 -26.71 -16.42
C GLY A 370 2.22 -25.37 -15.86
N LYS A 371 3.16 -24.67 -16.52
CA LYS A 371 3.69 -23.37 -16.11
C LYS A 371 2.79 -22.21 -16.57
N THR A 372 2.95 -21.06 -15.92
CA THR A 372 2.27 -19.81 -16.29
C THR A 372 3.29 -18.71 -16.52
N PHE A 373 3.27 -18.09 -17.71
CA PHE A 373 4.10 -16.95 -18.05
C PHE A 373 3.32 -15.65 -17.89
N ILE A 374 3.91 -14.64 -17.23
CA ILE A 374 3.38 -13.29 -17.10
C ILE A 374 4.35 -12.33 -17.81
N ASN A 375 3.94 -11.85 -18.99
CA ASN A 375 4.80 -11.06 -19.85
C ASN A 375 4.59 -9.56 -19.59
N CYS A 376 5.54 -8.93 -18.88
CA CYS A 376 5.44 -7.55 -18.40
C CYS A 376 6.12 -6.52 -19.33
N ALA A 377 6.72 -6.95 -20.41
CA ALA A 377 7.38 -6.08 -21.37
C ALA A 377 6.39 -5.29 -22.23
N THR A 378 6.77 -4.08 -22.66
CA THR A 378 6.02 -3.33 -23.67
C THR A 378 6.43 -3.82 -25.06
N LEU A 379 5.56 -4.59 -25.68
CA LEU A 379 5.77 -5.28 -26.94
C LEU A 379 4.68 -4.95 -27.96
N SER A 380 4.91 -5.36 -29.20
CA SER A 380 3.86 -5.38 -30.22
C SER A 380 2.76 -6.37 -29.85
N PRO A 381 1.47 -6.03 -29.99
CA PRO A 381 0.35 -6.92 -29.62
C PRO A 381 0.42 -8.31 -30.26
N ALA A 382 0.88 -8.40 -31.51
CA ALA A 382 1.03 -9.65 -32.22
C ALA A 382 2.02 -10.64 -31.54
N VAL A 383 3.05 -10.11 -30.86
CA VAL A 383 4.01 -10.93 -30.11
C VAL A 383 3.31 -11.61 -28.93
N HIS A 384 2.50 -10.89 -28.17
CA HIS A 384 1.75 -11.46 -27.05
C HIS A 384 0.72 -12.50 -27.49
N VAL A 385 0.00 -12.24 -28.60
CA VAL A 385 -0.94 -13.20 -29.18
C VAL A 385 -0.22 -14.51 -29.58
N LYS A 386 0.95 -14.39 -30.24
CA LYS A 386 1.74 -15.54 -30.60
C LYS A 386 2.28 -16.29 -29.38
N LEU A 387 2.75 -15.59 -28.35
CA LEU A 387 3.26 -16.20 -27.13
C LEU A 387 2.16 -16.99 -26.40
N GLU A 388 0.92 -16.47 -26.32
CA GLU A 388 -0.19 -17.22 -25.73
C GLU A 388 -0.43 -18.52 -26.48
N GLN A 389 -0.47 -18.50 -27.83
CA GLN A 389 -0.69 -19.67 -28.65
C GLN A 389 0.43 -20.71 -28.49
N ASP A 390 1.69 -20.27 -28.50
CA ASP A 390 2.83 -21.18 -28.41
C ASP A 390 3.02 -21.75 -27.00
N ALA A 391 2.73 -20.96 -25.97
CA ALA A 391 2.70 -21.45 -24.60
C ALA A 391 1.63 -22.54 -24.43
N GLU A 392 0.44 -22.34 -25.00
CA GLU A 392 -0.63 -23.35 -24.97
C GLU A 392 -0.24 -24.63 -25.73
N ALA A 393 0.40 -24.48 -26.89
CA ALA A 393 0.90 -25.64 -27.65
C ALA A 393 1.96 -26.43 -26.87
N ALA A 394 2.71 -25.77 -25.98
CA ALA A 394 3.67 -26.38 -25.05
C ALA A 394 3.01 -26.88 -23.72
N GLY A 395 1.68 -26.80 -23.60
CA GLY A 395 0.96 -27.19 -22.38
C GLY A 395 1.08 -26.20 -21.22
N ALA A 396 1.52 -24.97 -21.50
CA ALA A 396 1.66 -23.86 -20.55
C ALA A 396 0.51 -22.85 -20.71
N GLN A 397 0.52 -21.82 -19.87
CA GLN A 397 -0.37 -20.66 -19.92
C GLN A 397 0.43 -19.38 -20.05
N SER A 398 -0.13 -18.36 -20.70
CA SER A 398 0.51 -17.05 -20.84
C SER A 398 -0.52 -15.94 -20.72
N ILE A 399 -0.13 -14.83 -20.04
CA ILE A 399 -0.87 -13.58 -19.99
C ILE A 399 0.07 -12.39 -20.14
N GLU A 400 -0.49 -11.27 -20.57
CA GLU A 400 0.18 -9.98 -20.56
C GLU A 400 0.00 -9.32 -19.20
N GLY A 401 1.05 -8.71 -18.65
CA GLY A 401 1.04 -7.87 -17.46
C GLY A 401 1.67 -6.51 -17.77
N CYS A 402 1.08 -5.75 -18.70
CA CYS A 402 1.64 -4.47 -19.14
C CYS A 402 1.64 -3.43 -18.00
N MET A 403 2.80 -2.82 -17.74
CA MET A 403 3.00 -1.89 -16.62
C MET A 403 2.87 -0.43 -17.08
N ALA A 404 2.14 0.39 -16.30
CA ALA A 404 2.07 1.84 -16.47
C ALA A 404 2.55 2.56 -15.20
N SER A 405 3.73 2.19 -14.69
CA SER A 405 4.34 2.70 -13.46
C SER A 405 5.85 2.70 -13.56
N SER A 406 6.52 3.31 -12.61
CA SER A 406 7.98 3.43 -12.55
C SER A 406 8.59 2.53 -11.47
N ILE A 407 9.91 2.60 -11.32
CA ILE A 407 10.72 1.77 -10.41
C ILE A 407 10.27 1.87 -8.94
N PRO A 408 9.98 3.07 -8.37
CA PRO A 408 9.50 3.16 -6.98
C PRO A 408 8.19 2.40 -6.73
N GLN A 409 7.25 2.43 -7.68
CA GLN A 409 6.00 1.69 -7.57
C GLN A 409 6.23 0.17 -7.66
N ALA A 410 7.14 -0.29 -8.52
CA ALA A 410 7.50 -1.71 -8.58
C ALA A 410 8.04 -2.20 -7.23
N ARG A 411 8.89 -1.39 -6.57
CA ARG A 411 9.47 -1.70 -5.27
C ARG A 411 8.45 -1.78 -4.14
N LYS A 412 7.42 -0.92 -4.19
CA LYS A 412 6.37 -0.84 -3.17
C LYS A 412 5.18 -1.77 -3.40
N GLY A 413 5.07 -2.40 -4.59
CA GLY A 413 3.88 -3.17 -4.96
C GLY A 413 2.71 -2.27 -5.38
N GLU A 414 3.00 -1.12 -5.94
CA GLU A 414 2.02 -0.10 -6.36
C GLU A 414 1.95 0.02 -7.89
N LEU A 415 2.21 -1.07 -8.61
CA LEU A 415 2.13 -1.06 -10.06
C LEU A 415 0.71 -0.79 -10.55
N GLN A 416 0.60 -0.15 -11.70
CA GLN A 416 -0.63 -0.12 -12.48
C GLN A 416 -0.49 -1.16 -13.59
N LEU A 417 -1.22 -2.27 -13.47
CA LEU A 417 -1.13 -3.41 -14.38
C LEU A 417 -2.36 -3.50 -15.27
N MET A 418 -2.12 -3.60 -16.56
CA MET A 418 -3.13 -3.92 -17.57
C MET A 418 -2.91 -5.37 -18.01
N ILE A 419 -3.94 -6.20 -17.80
CA ILE A 419 -3.86 -7.64 -18.03
C ILE A 419 -4.63 -8.02 -19.29
N GLY A 420 -3.93 -8.71 -20.20
CA GLY A 420 -4.50 -9.32 -21.41
C GLY A 420 -4.25 -10.81 -21.43
N GLY A 421 -5.17 -11.57 -22.00
CA GLY A 421 -5.10 -13.03 -22.08
C GLY A 421 -6.38 -13.70 -21.61
N LYS A 422 -6.35 -15.01 -21.39
CA LYS A 422 -7.53 -15.76 -20.95
C LYS A 422 -7.93 -15.38 -19.53
N LYS A 423 -9.20 -15.04 -19.32
CA LYS A 423 -9.72 -14.62 -18.00
C LYS A 423 -9.46 -15.65 -16.90
N ALA A 424 -9.61 -16.94 -17.21
CA ALA A 424 -9.36 -18.01 -16.25
C ALA A 424 -7.89 -18.09 -15.80
N VAL A 425 -6.93 -17.74 -16.67
CA VAL A 425 -5.51 -17.65 -16.31
C VAL A 425 -5.26 -16.44 -15.43
N PHE A 426 -5.87 -15.30 -15.77
CA PHE A 426 -5.83 -14.11 -14.92
C PHE A 426 -6.35 -14.40 -13.52
N ASP A 427 -7.55 -15.01 -13.40
CA ASP A 427 -8.17 -15.31 -12.09
C ASP A 427 -7.27 -16.20 -11.22
N LYS A 428 -6.53 -17.12 -11.83
CA LYS A 428 -5.59 -17.99 -11.12
C LYS A 428 -4.41 -17.23 -10.52
N VAL A 429 -3.86 -16.23 -11.24
CA VAL A 429 -2.68 -15.48 -10.82
C VAL A 429 -3.01 -14.11 -10.21
N GLN A 430 -4.28 -13.72 -10.20
CA GLN A 430 -4.73 -12.45 -9.63
C GLN A 430 -4.23 -12.24 -8.19
N PRO A 431 -4.29 -13.22 -7.26
CA PRO A 431 -3.78 -13.02 -5.90
C PRO A 431 -2.30 -12.63 -5.84
N LEU A 432 -1.47 -13.15 -6.76
CA LEU A 432 -0.07 -12.76 -6.89
C LEU A 432 0.06 -11.33 -7.44
N LEU A 433 -0.73 -10.99 -8.44
CA LEU A 433 -0.70 -9.67 -9.09
C LEU A 433 -1.24 -8.57 -8.17
N ASP A 434 -2.23 -8.85 -7.32
CA ASP A 434 -2.76 -7.92 -6.32
C ASP A 434 -1.67 -7.45 -5.33
N HIS A 435 -0.70 -8.32 -5.00
CA HIS A 435 0.43 -7.97 -4.13
C HIS A 435 1.47 -7.04 -4.78
N MET A 436 1.42 -6.93 -6.10
CA MET A 436 2.38 -6.17 -6.90
C MET A 436 1.78 -4.87 -7.46
N SER A 437 0.47 -4.67 -7.33
CA SER A 437 -0.24 -3.58 -7.99
C SER A 437 -1.15 -2.79 -7.06
N ALA A 438 -1.20 -1.46 -7.26
CA ALA A 438 -2.22 -0.58 -6.70
C ALA A 438 -3.49 -0.57 -7.58
N VAL A 439 -3.32 -0.79 -8.90
CA VAL A 439 -4.43 -0.88 -9.86
C VAL A 439 -4.20 -2.07 -10.78
N LEU A 440 -5.16 -2.97 -10.80
CA LEU A 440 -5.14 -4.18 -11.63
C LEU A 440 -6.37 -4.17 -12.54
N THR A 441 -6.15 -4.03 -13.86
CA THR A 441 -7.24 -3.91 -14.84
C THR A 441 -7.16 -5.03 -15.86
N TYR A 442 -8.15 -5.92 -15.88
CA TYR A 442 -8.31 -6.87 -16.98
C TYR A 442 -8.94 -6.17 -18.19
N VAL A 443 -8.22 -6.16 -19.32
CA VAL A 443 -8.63 -5.40 -20.51
C VAL A 443 -9.11 -6.27 -21.67
N GLY A 444 -8.98 -7.60 -21.57
CA GLY A 444 -9.49 -8.50 -22.62
C GLY A 444 -8.53 -9.61 -23.00
N PRO A 445 -8.74 -10.26 -24.17
CA PRO A 445 -7.86 -11.33 -24.67
C PRO A 445 -6.44 -10.84 -24.97
N ALA A 446 -5.55 -11.77 -25.28
CA ALA A 446 -4.15 -11.49 -25.64
C ALA A 446 -4.03 -10.44 -26.75
N GLY A 447 -3.04 -9.55 -26.62
CA GLY A 447 -2.82 -8.37 -27.47
C GLY A 447 -3.51 -7.10 -26.97
N LYS A 448 -4.58 -7.21 -26.16
CA LYS A 448 -5.37 -6.04 -25.72
C LYS A 448 -4.65 -5.18 -24.67
N ALA A 449 -3.89 -5.78 -23.77
CA ALA A 449 -3.12 -5.00 -22.81
C ALA A 449 -1.98 -4.23 -23.50
N ALA A 450 -1.31 -4.87 -24.47
CA ALA A 450 -0.30 -4.21 -25.28
C ALA A 450 -0.89 -3.07 -26.15
N GLU A 451 -2.07 -3.25 -26.75
CA GLU A 451 -2.79 -2.16 -27.44
C GLU A 451 -3.04 -0.97 -26.48
N VAL A 452 -3.63 -1.22 -25.31
CA VAL A 452 -3.89 -0.16 -24.33
C VAL A 452 -2.58 0.50 -23.86
N LYS A 453 -1.53 -0.28 -23.60
CA LYS A 453 -0.22 0.24 -23.21
C LYS A 453 0.40 1.14 -24.27
N ALA A 454 0.30 0.76 -25.56
CA ALA A 454 0.77 1.59 -26.66
C ALA A 454 0.04 2.94 -26.70
N LEU A 455 -1.28 2.95 -26.49
CA LEU A 455 -2.08 4.20 -26.43
C LEU A 455 -1.72 5.07 -25.22
N VAL A 456 -1.54 4.46 -24.04
CA VAL A 456 -1.09 5.17 -22.82
C VAL A 456 0.23 5.87 -23.05
N ASN A 457 1.23 5.14 -23.59
CA ASN A 457 2.56 5.70 -23.83
C ASN A 457 2.57 6.73 -24.98
N MET A 458 1.79 6.52 -26.02
CA MET A 458 1.62 7.51 -27.09
C MET A 458 1.12 8.85 -26.55
N VAL A 459 0.05 8.85 -25.75
CA VAL A 459 -0.52 10.08 -25.17
C VAL A 459 0.45 10.71 -24.19
N MET A 460 1.09 9.92 -23.34
CA MET A 460 2.12 10.40 -22.39
C MET A 460 3.27 11.08 -23.13
N ASN A 461 3.83 10.44 -24.17
CA ASN A 461 4.96 10.98 -24.93
C ASN A 461 4.60 12.27 -25.68
N ILE A 462 3.37 12.37 -26.21
CA ILE A 462 2.86 13.63 -26.80
C ILE A 462 2.82 14.75 -25.76
N ASN A 463 2.29 14.46 -24.56
CA ASN A 463 2.25 15.43 -23.46
C ASN A 463 3.67 15.84 -23.04
N THR A 464 4.64 14.91 -23.02
CA THR A 464 6.03 15.21 -22.68
C THR A 464 6.66 16.15 -23.72
N ALA A 465 6.50 15.88 -25.00
CA ALA A 465 7.02 16.75 -26.07
C ALA A 465 6.33 18.13 -26.06
N ALA A 466 5.01 18.16 -25.90
CA ALA A 466 4.25 19.41 -25.83
C ALA A 466 4.66 20.29 -24.63
N LEU A 467 4.89 19.66 -23.45
CA LEU A 467 5.38 20.36 -22.26
C LEU A 467 6.78 20.96 -22.51
N ALA A 468 7.69 20.18 -23.09
CA ALA A 468 9.04 20.63 -23.41
C ALA A 468 9.03 21.83 -24.39
N GLU A 469 8.17 21.79 -25.42
CA GLU A 469 8.02 22.91 -26.36
C GLU A 469 7.41 24.14 -25.68
N GLY A 470 6.39 23.97 -24.81
CA GLY A 470 5.77 25.06 -24.07
C GLY A 470 6.74 25.76 -23.12
N LEU A 471 7.49 24.99 -22.31
CA LEU A 471 8.50 25.53 -21.41
C LEU A 471 9.69 26.11 -22.16
N GLY A 472 10.14 25.44 -23.25
CA GLY A 472 11.24 25.91 -24.10
C GLY A 472 10.92 27.25 -24.77
N LEU A 473 9.72 27.43 -25.31
CA LEU A 473 9.26 28.71 -25.85
C LEU A 473 9.14 29.78 -24.74
N GLY A 474 8.63 29.41 -23.57
CA GLY A 474 8.59 30.28 -22.40
C GLY A 474 9.98 30.79 -22.02
N ALA A 475 10.99 29.92 -22.00
CA ALA A 475 12.38 30.28 -21.79
C ALA A 475 12.90 31.26 -22.85
N ALA A 476 12.61 31.02 -24.12
CA ALA A 476 12.98 31.90 -25.23
C ALA A 476 12.35 33.29 -25.15
N LEU A 477 11.14 33.38 -24.59
CA LEU A 477 10.41 34.63 -24.34
C LEU A 477 10.87 35.33 -23.04
N GLY A 478 11.79 34.75 -22.26
CA GLY A 478 12.27 35.30 -21.00
C GLY A 478 11.26 35.21 -19.85
N LEU A 479 10.30 34.30 -19.91
CA LEU A 479 9.33 34.09 -18.84
C LEU A 479 9.93 33.31 -17.68
N ASP A 480 9.44 33.57 -16.47
CA ASP A 480 9.72 32.72 -15.30
C ASP A 480 9.05 31.37 -15.50
N LEU A 481 9.86 30.30 -15.59
CA LEU A 481 9.38 28.95 -15.87
C LEU A 481 8.63 28.34 -14.68
N ASN A 482 8.93 28.73 -13.44
CA ASN A 482 8.20 28.28 -12.28
C ASN A 482 6.80 28.89 -12.25
N MET A 483 6.69 30.19 -12.52
CA MET A 483 5.39 30.84 -12.69
C MET A 483 4.61 30.21 -13.86
N LEU A 484 5.27 29.96 -15.00
CA LEU A 484 4.64 29.34 -16.17
C LEU A 484 4.10 27.93 -15.84
N SER A 485 4.86 27.11 -15.13
CA SER A 485 4.43 25.78 -14.63
C SER A 485 3.24 25.88 -13.70
N GLN A 486 3.20 26.88 -12.80
CA GLN A 486 2.02 27.13 -11.95
C GLN A 486 0.78 27.48 -12.78
N VAL A 487 0.92 28.31 -13.80
CA VAL A 487 -0.19 28.62 -14.71
C VAL A 487 -0.65 27.38 -15.47
N PHE A 488 0.29 26.57 -15.98
CA PHE A 488 -0.06 25.32 -16.66
C PHE A 488 -0.82 24.38 -15.73
N SER A 489 -0.44 24.26 -14.45
CA SER A 489 -1.05 23.33 -13.51
C SER A 489 -2.53 23.59 -13.22
N VAL A 490 -3.02 24.83 -13.40
CA VAL A 490 -4.40 25.25 -13.12
C VAL A 490 -5.23 25.52 -14.38
N THR A 491 -4.68 25.21 -15.56
CA THR A 491 -5.33 25.46 -16.86
C THR A 491 -5.48 24.17 -17.66
N GLY A 492 -6.06 24.27 -18.87
CA GLY A 492 -6.14 23.16 -19.82
C GLY A 492 -4.77 22.62 -20.32
N ALA A 493 -3.68 23.26 -19.96
CA ALA A 493 -2.31 22.80 -20.22
C ALA A 493 -1.81 21.76 -19.20
N ASN A 494 -2.60 21.50 -18.14
CA ASN A 494 -2.22 20.53 -17.11
C ASN A 494 -2.18 19.11 -17.67
N SER A 495 -1.20 18.36 -17.21
CA SER A 495 -1.08 16.91 -17.44
C SER A 495 -0.30 16.29 -16.29
N ARG A 496 -0.41 14.94 -16.11
CA ARG A 496 0.43 14.25 -15.12
C ARG A 496 1.92 14.43 -15.43
N VAL A 497 2.29 14.58 -16.70
CA VAL A 497 3.67 14.81 -17.14
C VAL A 497 4.22 16.14 -16.61
N LEU A 498 3.39 17.19 -16.52
CA LEU A 498 3.81 18.43 -15.88
C LEU A 498 4.26 18.20 -14.43
N VAL A 499 3.53 17.37 -13.69
CA VAL A 499 3.83 17.07 -12.27
C VAL A 499 5.08 16.19 -12.12
N THR A 500 5.31 15.26 -13.04
CA THR A 500 6.42 14.29 -12.93
C THR A 500 7.70 14.75 -13.59
N ASP A 501 7.62 15.53 -14.69
CA ASP A 501 8.75 15.84 -15.56
C ASP A 501 9.03 17.35 -15.67
N GLY A 502 8.09 18.20 -15.25
CA GLY A 502 8.21 19.67 -15.46
C GLY A 502 9.41 20.28 -14.75
N GLU A 503 9.64 19.90 -13.50
CA GLU A 503 10.80 20.35 -12.71
C GLU A 503 12.12 19.84 -13.30
N ASP A 504 12.16 18.57 -13.71
CA ASP A 504 13.32 17.95 -14.36
C ASP A 504 13.71 18.69 -15.65
N MET A 505 12.71 19.09 -16.46
CA MET A 505 12.93 19.87 -17.67
C MET A 505 13.50 21.26 -17.38
N ILE A 506 13.03 21.92 -16.34
CA ILE A 506 13.51 23.25 -15.92
C ILE A 506 14.93 23.15 -15.38
N ASN A 507 15.20 22.20 -14.49
CA ASN A 507 16.47 22.06 -13.76
C ASN A 507 17.53 21.25 -14.50
N ARG A 508 17.19 20.62 -15.65
CA ARG A 508 18.06 19.72 -16.42
C ARG A 508 18.45 18.45 -15.64
N GLU A 509 17.54 17.92 -14.84
CA GLU A 509 17.73 16.69 -14.05
C GLU A 509 16.98 15.54 -14.71
N HIS A 510 17.62 14.89 -15.69
CA HIS A 510 16.98 13.83 -16.48
C HIS A 510 17.38 12.43 -16.00
N SER A 511 17.30 12.19 -14.67
CA SER A 511 17.48 10.85 -14.08
C SER A 511 16.47 9.88 -14.64
N CYS A 512 16.96 8.78 -15.22
CA CYS A 512 16.13 7.92 -16.06
C CYS A 512 15.17 7.03 -15.26
N TYR A 513 13.89 7.31 -15.36
CA TYR A 513 12.79 6.41 -14.99
C TYR A 513 12.19 5.71 -16.24
N PHE A 514 12.11 6.42 -17.37
CA PHE A 514 11.63 5.91 -18.65
C PHE A 514 12.45 6.58 -19.78
N SER A 515 13.39 5.82 -20.36
CA SER A 515 14.38 6.39 -21.27
C SER A 515 13.78 6.90 -22.58
N ALA A 516 14.48 7.86 -23.22
CA ALA A 516 14.12 8.36 -24.54
C ALA A 516 14.10 7.27 -25.60
N GLU A 517 14.99 6.27 -25.51
CA GLU A 517 14.98 5.11 -26.40
C GLU A 517 13.67 4.30 -26.27
N HIS A 518 13.20 4.09 -25.03
CA HIS A 518 11.90 3.46 -24.81
C HIS A 518 10.74 4.32 -25.30
N ALA A 519 10.81 5.64 -25.13
CA ALA A 519 9.79 6.56 -25.63
C ALA A 519 9.69 6.54 -27.17
N ALA A 520 10.84 6.53 -27.86
CA ALA A 520 10.90 6.37 -29.32
C ALA A 520 10.30 5.03 -29.77
N LYS A 521 10.72 3.92 -29.14
CA LYS A 521 10.21 2.57 -29.45
C LYS A 521 8.69 2.48 -29.27
N ASP A 522 8.18 2.93 -28.12
CA ASP A 522 6.75 2.81 -27.78
C ASP A 522 5.88 3.72 -28.66
N SER A 523 6.37 4.91 -29.03
CA SER A 523 5.69 5.79 -30.00
C SER A 523 5.56 5.09 -31.37
N ASN A 524 6.60 4.38 -31.79
CA ASN A 524 6.59 3.64 -33.06
C ASN A 524 5.65 2.41 -33.03
N ILE A 525 5.45 1.75 -31.89
CA ILE A 525 4.42 0.69 -31.75
C ILE A 525 3.04 1.28 -32.01
N ALA A 526 2.69 2.42 -31.42
CA ALA A 526 1.40 3.08 -31.64
C ALA A 526 1.20 3.49 -33.10
N LEU A 527 2.26 4.02 -33.75
CA LEU A 527 2.22 4.37 -35.18
C LEU A 527 2.06 3.16 -36.10
N ALA A 528 2.64 2.02 -35.75
CA ALA A 528 2.44 0.78 -36.47
C ALA A 528 0.98 0.31 -36.41
N LEU A 529 0.39 0.31 -35.19
CA LEU A 529 -1.03 0.00 -35.00
C LEU A 529 -1.96 0.94 -35.79
N ALA A 530 -1.64 2.24 -35.80
CA ALA A 530 -2.41 3.23 -36.59
C ALA A 530 -2.35 2.93 -38.09
N ARG A 531 -1.17 2.61 -38.60
CA ARG A 531 -1.00 2.23 -40.03
C ARG A 531 -1.81 1.00 -40.41
N GLU A 532 -1.85 -0.02 -39.54
CA GLU A 532 -2.67 -1.22 -39.75
C GLU A 532 -4.16 -0.92 -39.82
N LYS A 533 -4.59 0.12 -39.10
CA LYS A 533 -5.99 0.58 -39.09
C LYS A 533 -6.30 1.69 -40.11
N GLY A 534 -5.34 2.10 -40.89
CA GLY A 534 -5.50 3.17 -41.88
C GLY A 534 -5.69 4.56 -41.26
N LEU A 535 -5.22 4.78 -40.05
CA LEU A 535 -5.34 6.05 -39.30
C LEU A 535 -4.07 6.89 -39.44
N ALA A 536 -4.22 8.19 -39.64
CA ALA A 536 -3.12 9.17 -39.56
C ALA A 536 -3.07 9.79 -38.17
N LEU A 537 -1.91 9.73 -37.53
CA LEU A 537 -1.65 10.29 -36.20
C LEU A 537 -0.52 11.33 -36.28
N PRO A 538 -0.78 12.56 -36.77
CA PRO A 538 0.29 13.54 -37.04
C PRO A 538 1.05 13.97 -35.77
N LEU A 539 0.39 14.13 -34.63
CA LEU A 539 1.04 14.50 -33.37
C LEU A 539 1.95 13.37 -32.88
N ALA A 540 1.46 12.13 -32.90
CA ALA A 540 2.28 10.97 -32.51
C ALA A 540 3.50 10.81 -33.42
N ALA A 541 3.34 11.04 -34.74
CA ALA A 541 4.44 10.97 -35.70
C ALA A 541 5.49 12.05 -35.43
N ALA A 542 5.09 13.28 -35.20
CA ALA A 542 6.01 14.36 -34.84
C ALA A 542 6.74 14.10 -33.53
N THR A 543 6.01 13.57 -32.52
CA THR A 543 6.59 13.19 -31.22
C THR A 543 7.62 12.07 -31.35
N ALA A 544 7.33 11.01 -32.12
CA ALA A 544 8.28 9.92 -32.36
C ALA A 544 9.58 10.44 -32.95
N VAL A 545 9.51 11.34 -33.96
CA VAL A 545 10.68 11.97 -34.58
C VAL A 545 11.51 12.76 -33.55
N GLN A 546 10.89 13.42 -32.58
CA GLN A 546 11.64 14.16 -31.54
C GLN A 546 12.46 13.20 -30.65
N PHE A 547 11.88 12.11 -30.21
CA PHE A 547 12.61 11.10 -29.43
C PHE A 547 13.67 10.38 -30.25
N GLU A 548 13.42 10.09 -31.52
CA GLU A 548 14.43 9.52 -32.45
C GLU A 548 15.62 10.46 -32.61
N LYS A 549 15.40 11.76 -32.77
CA LYS A 549 16.47 12.78 -32.79
C LYS A 549 17.25 12.81 -31.49
N MET A 550 16.58 12.70 -30.35
CA MET A 550 17.23 12.66 -29.05
C MET A 550 18.14 11.41 -28.93
N VAL A 551 17.67 10.24 -29.37
CA VAL A 551 18.48 9.01 -29.42
C VAL A 551 19.68 9.20 -30.35
N ALA A 552 19.47 9.75 -31.57
CA ALA A 552 20.54 10.02 -32.52
C ALA A 552 21.59 11.02 -32.02
N ALA A 553 21.20 11.93 -31.10
CA ALA A 553 22.10 12.86 -30.44
C ALA A 553 22.89 12.22 -29.27
N GLY A 554 22.76 10.90 -29.03
CA GLY A 554 23.43 10.19 -27.93
C GLY A 554 22.77 10.38 -26.55
N LEU A 555 21.54 10.86 -26.50
CA LEU A 555 20.78 11.13 -25.28
C LEU A 555 19.71 10.05 -24.99
N GLY A 556 19.82 8.88 -25.64
CA GLY A 556 18.84 7.81 -25.55
C GLY A 556 18.63 7.25 -24.15
N GLU A 557 19.66 7.24 -23.31
CA GLU A 557 19.65 6.75 -21.93
C GLU A 557 19.07 7.74 -20.91
N LEU A 558 18.92 9.03 -21.28
CA LEU A 558 18.26 10.00 -20.40
C LEU A 558 16.78 9.68 -20.28
N ASP A 559 16.15 10.16 -19.21
CA ASP A 559 14.70 10.14 -19.09
C ASP A 559 14.03 10.87 -20.26
N LYS A 560 12.78 10.49 -20.60
CA LYS A 560 11.99 11.15 -21.65
C LYS A 560 11.88 12.67 -21.47
N SER A 561 11.95 13.17 -20.23
CA SER A 561 12.00 14.60 -19.91
C SER A 561 13.18 15.31 -20.61
N GLY A 562 14.24 14.57 -20.93
CA GLY A 562 15.40 15.07 -21.66
C GLY A 562 15.09 15.55 -23.10
N VAL A 563 13.87 15.32 -23.62
CA VAL A 563 13.44 15.95 -24.88
C VAL A 563 13.47 17.49 -24.77
N ALA A 564 13.43 18.05 -23.58
CA ALA A 564 13.63 19.47 -23.31
C ALA A 564 15.03 19.95 -23.75
N GLU A 565 16.05 19.10 -23.75
CA GLU A 565 17.38 19.44 -24.25
C GLU A 565 17.38 19.78 -25.75
N MET A 566 16.41 19.24 -26.48
CA MET A 566 16.24 19.49 -27.92
C MET A 566 15.45 20.76 -28.24
N THR A 567 14.73 21.32 -27.27
CA THR A 567 13.77 22.43 -27.46
C THR A 567 14.16 23.73 -26.74
N PHE A 568 14.86 23.65 -25.63
CA PHE A 568 15.26 24.84 -24.88
C PHE A 568 16.44 25.58 -25.56
N PRO A 569 16.41 26.92 -25.59
CA PRO A 569 17.47 27.69 -26.20
C PRO A 569 18.84 27.42 -25.59
N GLY A 570 19.85 27.14 -26.44
CA GLY A 570 21.25 26.99 -26.04
C GLY A 570 21.59 25.69 -25.30
N ARG A 571 20.66 24.71 -25.17
CA ARG A 571 20.94 23.44 -24.51
C ARG A 571 21.61 22.42 -25.44
N HIS A 572 21.08 22.18 -26.61
CA HIS A 572 21.75 21.45 -27.69
C HIS A 572 21.70 22.26 -28.98
N ALA A 573 22.84 22.35 -29.70
CA ALA A 573 22.85 22.93 -31.03
C ALA A 573 22.04 21.97 -31.95
N HIS A 574 20.98 22.49 -32.56
CA HIS A 574 20.30 21.77 -33.62
C HIS A 574 21.30 21.54 -34.75
N PRO A 575 21.53 20.29 -35.23
CA PRO A 575 22.00 20.13 -36.57
C PRO A 575 20.90 20.71 -37.47
N ALA A 576 21.26 21.64 -38.34
CA ALA A 576 20.42 22.38 -39.28
C ALA A 576 19.69 21.43 -40.23
#